data_bdad3f62088641a7d05d75b3bbe83bd7
#
_entry.id   bdad3f62088641a7d05d75b3bbe83bd7
#
_cell.length_a   1.000
_cell.length_b   1.000
_cell.length_c   1.000
_cell.angle_alpha   90.00
_cell.angle_beta   90.00
_cell.angle_gamma   90.00
#
_symmetry.space_group_name_H-M   'P 1'
#
loop_
_entity.id
_entity.type
_entity.pdbx_description
1 polymer ?
#
loop_
_entity_poly.entity_id
_entity_poly.type
_entity_poly.pdbx_seq_one_letter_code
_entity_poly.pdbx_strand_id
1 'polypeptide(L)'
;MLLEIDKFEQFKIFFDVVYDITEFVELQLFEDYMTCSILDKAHTRFMSANFSKDFFASYEVDGAESVTLFSEDLHKIIKSARKIDNVVLMTNEDYLVCKMESDNGNSRVFEFVLPSEFIESPRPPSIPLPISLTMDVEILKQGVKDLKTLDSGEIQFNVVNGNFSITSGNEIQANYSSNADIEGTFDTDSVSRYSLEYIEQLLKFEKLSKVVELKTGDDYPLVYSFKTDGIEIKGLIAPRIEVED
;
A
#
# COMPACT_ATOMS: atom_id res chain seq x y z
N MET A 1 -13.58 12.11 -16.04
CA MET A 1 -13.03 10.73 -16.13
C MET A 1 -14.13 9.69 -16.21
N LEU A 2 -13.86 8.52 -16.84
CA LEU A 2 -14.66 7.28 -16.70
C LEU A 2 -13.69 6.11 -16.52
N LEU A 3 -13.87 5.34 -15.45
CA LEU A 3 -13.06 4.17 -15.10
C LEU A 3 -14.01 2.98 -14.86
N GLU A 4 -13.94 1.97 -15.72
CA GLU A 4 -14.60 0.69 -15.50
C GLU A 4 -13.59 -0.30 -14.92
N ILE A 5 -13.82 -0.76 -13.70
CA ILE A 5 -12.82 -1.50 -12.91
C ILE A 5 -12.98 -3.01 -13.13
N ASP A 6 -12.13 -3.60 -13.93
CA ASP A 6 -12.11 -5.05 -14.17
C ASP A 6 -11.57 -5.82 -12.95
N LYS A 7 -10.47 -5.33 -12.37
CA LYS A 7 -9.78 -5.98 -11.25
C LYS A 7 -10.22 -5.41 -9.89
N PHE A 8 -11.55 -5.41 -9.64
CA PHE A 8 -12.13 -4.74 -8.47
C PHE A 8 -11.60 -5.23 -7.12
N GLU A 9 -11.33 -6.53 -6.95
CA GLU A 9 -10.77 -7.05 -5.68
C GLU A 9 -9.36 -6.49 -5.40
N GLN A 10 -8.55 -6.24 -6.44
CA GLN A 10 -7.23 -5.62 -6.27
C GLN A 10 -7.36 -4.13 -5.94
N PHE A 11 -8.26 -3.42 -6.62
CA PHE A 11 -8.62 -2.03 -6.31
C PHE A 11 -9.06 -1.89 -4.85
N LYS A 12 -9.95 -2.77 -4.41
CA LYS A 12 -10.45 -2.82 -3.04
C LYS A 12 -9.34 -2.96 -2.01
N ILE A 13 -8.40 -3.90 -2.20
CA ILE A 13 -7.31 -4.14 -1.26
C ILE A 13 -6.49 -2.86 -1.05
N PHE A 14 -6.18 -2.14 -2.11
CA PHE A 14 -5.42 -0.90 -2.02
C PHE A 14 -6.20 0.19 -1.26
N PHE A 15 -7.44 0.46 -1.66
CA PHE A 15 -8.22 1.55 -1.08
C PHE A 15 -8.76 1.24 0.33
N ASP A 16 -8.88 -0.02 0.73
CA ASP A 16 -9.10 -0.39 2.14
C ASP A 16 -7.91 0.04 3.02
N VAL A 17 -6.66 -0.06 2.52
CA VAL A 17 -5.48 0.43 3.24
C VAL A 17 -5.41 1.96 3.22
N VAL A 18 -5.76 2.61 2.12
CA VAL A 18 -5.83 4.09 2.01
C VAL A 18 -6.75 4.68 3.07
N TYR A 19 -7.93 4.09 3.26
CA TYR A 19 -8.91 4.52 4.26
C TYR A 19 -8.37 4.51 5.69
N ASP A 20 -7.52 3.53 6.03
CA ASP A 20 -6.88 3.43 7.36
C ASP A 20 -5.79 4.50 7.59
N ILE A 21 -5.34 5.19 6.54
CA ILE A 21 -4.18 6.10 6.60
C ILE A 21 -4.58 7.57 6.48
N THR A 22 -5.51 7.90 5.61
CA THR A 22 -5.85 9.29 5.27
C THR A 22 -7.33 9.53 5.09
N GLU A 23 -7.77 10.74 5.38
CA GLU A 23 -9.14 11.20 5.17
C GLU A 23 -9.43 11.55 3.71
N PHE A 24 -8.42 12.04 3.00
CA PHE A 24 -8.54 12.46 1.61
C PHE A 24 -7.54 11.72 0.74
N VAL A 25 -7.91 11.52 -0.50
CA VAL A 25 -7.08 10.90 -1.51
C VAL A 25 -7.21 11.65 -2.83
N GLU A 26 -6.09 11.96 -3.46
CA GLU A 26 -6.06 12.49 -4.82
C GLU A 26 -5.75 11.35 -5.80
N LEU A 27 -6.62 11.17 -6.79
CA LEU A 27 -6.37 10.35 -7.96
C LEU A 27 -5.82 11.24 -9.06
N GLN A 28 -4.61 11.00 -9.49
CA GLN A 28 -4.00 11.66 -10.63
C GLN A 28 -4.09 10.74 -11.85
N LEU A 29 -4.80 11.20 -12.87
CA LEU A 29 -5.10 10.42 -14.06
C LEU A 29 -4.33 11.01 -15.23
N PHE A 30 -3.67 10.12 -15.96
CA PHE A 30 -2.90 10.43 -17.17
C PHE A 30 -3.41 9.55 -18.31
N GLU A 31 -2.96 9.77 -19.52
CA GLU A 31 -3.44 9.03 -20.71
C GLU A 31 -3.33 7.50 -20.59
N ASP A 32 -2.25 7.01 -19.96
CA ASP A 32 -1.93 5.58 -19.92
C ASP A 32 -1.94 4.96 -18.50
N TYR A 33 -2.14 5.77 -17.46
CA TYR A 33 -2.13 5.29 -16.09
C TYR A 33 -2.83 6.25 -15.12
N MET A 34 -3.25 5.70 -14.00
CA MET A 34 -3.69 6.43 -12.82
C MET A 34 -2.68 6.24 -11.69
N THR A 35 -2.37 7.30 -10.95
CA THR A 35 -1.57 7.19 -9.73
C THR A 35 -2.28 7.81 -8.55
N CYS A 36 -1.98 7.29 -7.37
CA CYS A 36 -2.47 7.76 -6.09
C CYS A 36 -1.31 7.72 -5.10
N SER A 37 -1.08 8.82 -4.39
CA SER A 37 -0.05 8.91 -3.35
C SER A 37 -0.63 9.49 -2.08
N ILE A 38 -0.31 8.90 -0.94
CA ILE A 38 -0.79 9.30 0.37
C ILE A 38 0.33 9.37 1.39
N LEU A 39 0.15 10.21 2.38
CA LEU A 39 1.04 10.39 3.53
C LEU A 39 0.16 10.48 4.77
N ASP A 40 0.51 9.79 5.85
CA ASP A 40 -0.23 9.88 7.10
C ASP A 40 0.02 11.21 7.81
N LYS A 41 -0.87 11.58 8.75
CA LYS A 41 -0.78 12.86 9.48
C LYS A 41 0.50 13.00 10.31
N ALA A 42 1.11 11.88 10.72
CA ALA A 42 2.36 11.86 11.47
C ALA A 42 3.61 11.92 10.59
N HIS A 43 3.46 11.85 9.27
CA HIS A 43 4.55 11.77 8.28
C HIS A 43 5.47 10.57 8.50
N THR A 44 4.92 9.49 9.03
CA THR A 44 5.66 8.25 9.31
C THR A 44 5.41 7.15 8.27
N ARG A 45 4.34 7.29 7.47
CA ARG A 45 3.98 6.34 6.41
C ARG A 45 3.64 7.06 5.12
N PHE A 46 4.37 6.73 4.09
CA PHE A 46 4.04 7.10 2.71
C PHE A 46 3.60 5.85 1.95
N MET A 47 2.63 5.98 1.08
CA MET A 47 2.24 4.91 0.16
C MET A 47 1.80 5.51 -1.18
N SER A 48 2.14 4.84 -2.26
CA SER A 48 1.66 5.16 -3.60
C SER A 48 1.29 3.90 -4.37
N ALA A 49 0.35 4.04 -5.29
CA ALA A 49 0.05 3.02 -6.29
C ALA A 49 0.04 3.63 -7.68
N ASN A 50 0.48 2.83 -8.63
CA ASN A 50 0.37 3.12 -10.06
C ASN A 50 -0.49 2.02 -10.69
N PHE A 51 -1.60 2.41 -11.32
CA PHE A 51 -2.51 1.54 -12.03
C PHE A 51 -2.34 1.80 -13.52
N SER A 52 -1.86 0.82 -14.27
CA SER A 52 -1.79 0.95 -15.73
C SER A 52 -3.20 0.99 -16.34
N LYS A 53 -3.32 1.55 -17.54
CA LYS A 53 -4.58 1.58 -18.27
C LYS A 53 -5.22 0.19 -18.40
N ASP A 54 -4.40 -0.85 -18.58
CA ASP A 54 -4.84 -2.25 -18.74
C ASP A 54 -5.37 -2.88 -17.43
N PHE A 55 -5.28 -2.16 -16.32
CA PHE A 55 -5.93 -2.54 -15.07
C PHE A 55 -7.45 -2.37 -15.15
N PHE A 56 -7.93 -1.51 -16.03
CA PHE A 56 -9.32 -1.13 -16.21
C PHE A 56 -9.90 -1.81 -17.46
N ALA A 57 -11.18 -2.18 -17.44
CA ALA A 57 -11.91 -2.64 -18.63
C ALA A 57 -12.17 -1.47 -19.59
N SER A 58 -12.44 -0.26 -19.04
CA SER A 58 -12.51 0.99 -19.78
C SER A 58 -11.80 2.09 -18.99
N TYR A 59 -10.99 2.89 -19.69
CA TYR A 59 -10.23 3.99 -19.11
C TYR A 59 -10.34 5.21 -20.05
N GLU A 60 -11.24 6.14 -19.71
CA GLU A 60 -11.49 7.34 -20.49
C GLU A 60 -11.13 8.56 -19.66
N VAL A 61 -10.03 9.21 -20.03
CA VAL A 61 -9.48 10.40 -19.38
C VAL A 61 -9.08 11.38 -20.47
N ASP A 62 -9.48 12.63 -20.36
CA ASP A 62 -9.17 13.69 -21.33
C ASP A 62 -7.96 14.50 -20.87
N GLY A 63 -6.79 14.09 -21.34
CA GLY A 63 -5.52 14.69 -20.94
C GLY A 63 -5.08 14.28 -19.53
N ALA A 64 -4.51 15.21 -18.76
CA ALA A 64 -4.15 15.01 -17.37
C ALA A 64 -5.25 15.60 -16.47
N GLU A 65 -5.84 14.77 -15.64
CA GLU A 65 -6.87 15.15 -14.68
C GLU A 65 -6.43 14.81 -13.25
N SER A 66 -6.94 15.55 -12.26
CA SER A 66 -6.84 15.13 -10.87
C SER A 66 -8.20 15.26 -10.18
N VAL A 67 -8.50 14.30 -9.32
CA VAL A 67 -9.75 14.25 -8.57
C VAL A 67 -9.45 13.96 -7.11
N THR A 68 -9.81 14.88 -6.23
CA THR A 68 -9.76 14.67 -4.79
C THR A 68 -11.05 14.02 -4.32
N LEU A 69 -10.93 12.98 -3.49
CA LEU A 69 -12.04 12.21 -2.95
C LEU A 69 -11.90 12.08 -1.44
N PHE A 70 -13.03 11.92 -0.75
CA PHE A 70 -13.02 11.39 0.61
C PHE A 70 -12.70 9.89 0.57
N SER A 71 -11.71 9.44 1.33
CA SER A 71 -11.36 8.02 1.43
C SER A 71 -12.52 7.19 1.99
N GLU A 72 -13.33 7.78 2.87
CA GLU A 72 -14.55 7.19 3.40
C GLU A 72 -15.56 6.85 2.30
N ASP A 73 -15.72 7.70 1.30
CA ASP A 73 -16.67 7.48 0.21
C ASP A 73 -16.22 6.34 -0.71
N LEU A 74 -14.91 6.27 -1.01
CA LEU A 74 -14.33 5.11 -1.70
C LEU A 74 -14.51 3.83 -0.88
N HIS A 75 -14.33 3.90 0.45
CA HIS A 75 -14.56 2.76 1.33
C HIS A 75 -16.02 2.30 1.33
N LYS A 76 -17.01 3.23 1.32
CA LYS A 76 -18.43 2.91 1.18
C LYS A 76 -18.72 2.20 -0.15
N ILE A 77 -18.13 2.67 -1.26
CA ILE A 77 -18.21 2.01 -2.57
C ILE A 77 -17.70 0.57 -2.47
N ILE A 78 -16.49 0.40 -1.95
CA ILE A 78 -15.83 -0.89 -1.79
C ILE A 78 -16.67 -1.86 -0.94
N LYS A 79 -17.26 -1.38 0.16
CA LYS A 79 -18.10 -2.21 1.04
C LYS A 79 -19.45 -2.55 0.43
N SER A 80 -19.98 -1.71 -0.43
CA SER A 80 -21.29 -1.94 -1.07
C SER A 80 -21.21 -2.81 -2.31
N ALA A 81 -20.06 -2.87 -2.98
CA ALA A 81 -19.87 -3.69 -4.18
C ALA A 81 -19.85 -5.19 -3.86
N ARG A 82 -20.51 -5.95 -4.72
CA ARG A 82 -20.55 -7.42 -4.67
C ARG A 82 -19.57 -7.98 -5.69
N LYS A 83 -19.12 -9.20 -5.50
CA LYS A 83 -18.18 -9.87 -6.39
C LYS A 83 -18.65 -9.97 -7.87
N ILE A 84 -19.98 -9.92 -8.06
CA ILE A 84 -20.63 -10.01 -9.39
C ILE A 84 -20.95 -8.63 -9.99
N ASP A 85 -20.62 -7.55 -9.30
CA ASP A 85 -20.92 -6.20 -9.79
C ASP A 85 -19.80 -5.73 -10.73
N ASN A 86 -20.18 -5.20 -11.89
CA ASN A 86 -19.32 -4.33 -12.68
C ASN A 86 -19.36 -2.95 -12.05
N VAL A 87 -18.21 -2.39 -11.71
CA VAL A 87 -18.07 -1.11 -11.01
C VAL A 87 -17.50 -0.06 -11.93
N VAL A 88 -18.27 0.99 -12.19
CA VAL A 88 -17.86 2.14 -13.00
C VAL A 88 -17.81 3.38 -12.13
N LEU A 89 -16.67 4.05 -12.13
CA LEU A 89 -16.47 5.35 -11.50
C LEU A 89 -16.44 6.44 -12.58
N MET A 90 -17.24 7.48 -12.39
CA MET A 90 -17.27 8.64 -13.26
C MET A 90 -17.24 9.91 -12.43
N THR A 91 -16.68 10.97 -12.96
CA THR A 91 -16.79 12.31 -12.37
C THR A 91 -17.59 13.22 -13.25
N ASN A 92 -18.42 14.05 -12.63
CA ASN A 92 -18.90 15.30 -13.19
C ASN A 92 -18.33 16.47 -12.37
N GLU A 93 -18.76 17.70 -12.61
CA GLU A 93 -18.17 18.90 -11.99
C GLU A 93 -18.13 18.85 -10.46
N ASP A 94 -19.17 18.30 -9.81
CA ASP A 94 -19.35 18.36 -8.35
C ASP A 94 -19.38 16.98 -7.66
N TYR A 95 -19.46 15.90 -8.43
CA TYR A 95 -19.74 14.57 -7.88
C TYR A 95 -18.83 13.48 -8.44
N LEU A 96 -18.47 12.55 -7.56
CA LEU A 96 -18.07 11.20 -7.95
C LEU A 96 -19.34 10.36 -8.07
N VAL A 97 -19.58 9.81 -9.25
CA VAL A 97 -20.70 8.88 -9.51
C VAL A 97 -20.15 7.47 -9.60
N CYS A 98 -20.65 6.59 -8.75
CA CYS A 98 -20.34 5.17 -8.80
C CYS A 98 -21.56 4.39 -9.29
N LYS A 99 -21.44 3.72 -10.42
CA LYS A 99 -22.44 2.82 -10.97
C LYS A 99 -22.00 1.38 -10.77
N MET A 100 -22.88 0.56 -10.22
CA MET A 100 -22.66 -0.87 -10.02
C MET A 100 -23.75 -1.65 -10.75
N GLU A 101 -23.37 -2.48 -11.69
CA GLU A 101 -24.27 -3.31 -12.47
C GLU A 101 -23.94 -4.78 -12.26
N SER A 102 -24.93 -5.57 -11.93
CA SER A 102 -24.79 -7.01 -11.80
C SER A 102 -25.37 -7.76 -13.02
N ASP A 103 -24.86 -8.95 -13.28
CA ASP A 103 -25.23 -9.79 -14.42
C ASP A 103 -26.72 -10.07 -14.56
N ASN A 104 -27.49 -9.96 -13.46
CA ASN A 104 -28.94 -10.13 -13.44
C ASN A 104 -29.73 -8.86 -13.83
N GLY A 105 -29.03 -7.80 -14.26
CA GLY A 105 -29.62 -6.53 -14.73
C GLY A 105 -29.97 -5.56 -13.59
N ASN A 106 -29.63 -5.85 -12.32
CA ASN A 106 -29.79 -4.87 -11.25
C ASN A 106 -28.71 -3.81 -11.34
N SER A 107 -29.11 -2.54 -11.29
CA SER A 107 -28.18 -1.39 -11.27
C SER A 107 -28.37 -0.59 -9.99
N ARG A 108 -27.25 -0.14 -9.41
CA ARG A 108 -27.21 0.76 -8.27
C ARG A 108 -26.30 1.94 -8.63
N VAL A 109 -26.75 3.15 -8.28
CA VAL A 109 -25.97 4.37 -8.51
C VAL A 109 -25.79 5.08 -7.17
N PHE A 110 -24.58 5.51 -6.90
CA PHE A 110 -24.23 6.31 -5.73
C PHE A 110 -23.56 7.59 -6.22
N GLU A 111 -23.91 8.70 -5.60
CA GLU A 111 -23.34 10.01 -5.88
C GLU A 111 -22.73 10.56 -4.61
N PHE A 112 -21.45 10.95 -4.67
CA PHE A 112 -20.70 11.52 -3.57
C PHE A 112 -20.20 12.90 -3.97
N VAL A 113 -20.41 13.88 -3.09
CA VAL A 113 -19.92 15.25 -3.32
C VAL A 113 -18.41 15.27 -3.27
N LEU A 114 -17.79 15.87 -4.28
CA LEU A 114 -16.33 16.05 -4.29
C LEU A 114 -15.92 17.11 -3.26
N PRO A 115 -14.80 16.91 -2.54
CA PRO A 115 -14.25 17.95 -1.67
C PRO A 115 -13.95 19.22 -2.45
N SER A 116 -14.27 20.38 -1.86
CA SER A 116 -13.89 21.68 -2.42
C SER A 116 -12.41 22.04 -2.25
N GLU A 117 -11.71 21.28 -1.41
CA GLU A 117 -10.29 21.46 -1.13
C GLU A 117 -9.45 20.64 -2.09
N PHE A 118 -8.44 21.29 -2.69
CA PHE A 118 -7.41 20.60 -3.44
C PHE A 118 -6.33 20.12 -2.48
N ILE A 119 -5.97 18.85 -2.58
CA ILE A 119 -4.89 18.25 -1.80
C ILE A 119 -3.78 17.87 -2.75
N GLU A 120 -2.60 18.43 -2.53
CA GLU A 120 -1.43 18.06 -3.33
C GLU A 120 -0.96 16.65 -2.96
N SER A 121 -0.84 15.79 -3.97
CA SER A 121 -0.28 14.44 -3.79
C SER A 121 1.15 14.49 -3.27
N PRO A 122 1.45 13.83 -2.16
CA PRO A 122 2.81 13.77 -1.64
C PRO A 122 3.73 13.03 -2.61
N ARG A 123 4.98 13.51 -2.70
CA ARG A 123 6.00 12.88 -3.54
C ARG A 123 6.80 11.86 -2.73
N PRO A 124 7.12 10.70 -3.31
CA PRO A 124 7.96 9.73 -2.64
C PRO A 124 9.36 10.33 -2.38
N PRO A 125 9.88 10.22 -1.17
CA PRO A 125 11.27 10.60 -0.92
C PRO A 125 12.22 9.67 -1.67
N SER A 126 13.30 10.24 -2.22
CA SER A 126 14.38 9.48 -2.84
C SER A 126 15.50 9.27 -1.83
N ILE A 127 15.57 8.08 -1.27
CA ILE A 127 16.57 7.71 -0.25
C ILE A 127 17.41 6.57 -0.80
N PRO A 128 18.75 6.71 -0.87
CA PRO A 128 19.62 5.61 -1.22
C PRO A 128 19.67 4.62 -0.05
N LEU A 129 19.23 3.40 -0.29
CA LEU A 129 19.19 2.34 0.73
C LEU A 129 20.17 1.24 0.36
N PRO A 130 21.10 0.88 1.28
CA PRO A 130 22.19 -0.04 0.99
C PRO A 130 21.78 -1.52 0.94
N ILE A 131 20.59 -1.85 1.46
CA ILE A 131 20.09 -3.22 1.54
C ILE A 131 18.84 -3.34 0.69
N SER A 132 18.81 -4.37 -0.15
CA SER A 132 17.63 -4.74 -0.97
C SER A 132 17.37 -6.22 -0.80
N LEU A 133 16.13 -6.57 -0.47
CA LEU A 133 15.66 -7.92 -0.20
C LEU A 133 14.45 -8.23 -1.09
N THR A 134 14.40 -9.43 -1.62
CA THR A 134 13.21 -9.98 -2.27
C THR A 134 12.85 -11.30 -1.60
N MET A 135 11.63 -11.43 -1.14
CA MET A 135 11.19 -12.62 -0.40
C MET A 135 9.72 -12.96 -0.64
N ASP A 136 9.33 -14.20 -0.32
CA ASP A 136 7.92 -14.55 -0.19
C ASP A 136 7.31 -13.80 1.00
N VAL A 137 6.16 -13.18 0.79
CA VAL A 137 5.42 -12.43 1.82
C VAL A 137 5.09 -13.32 3.02
N GLU A 138 4.89 -14.63 2.82
CA GLU A 138 4.59 -15.57 3.90
C GLU A 138 5.70 -15.63 4.95
N ILE A 139 6.97 -15.41 4.56
CA ILE A 139 8.12 -15.31 5.48
C ILE A 139 7.92 -14.14 6.46
N LEU A 140 7.63 -12.96 5.92
CA LEU A 140 7.38 -11.77 6.72
C LEU A 140 6.14 -11.94 7.60
N LYS A 141 5.08 -12.52 7.06
CA LYS A 141 3.82 -12.77 7.75
C LYS A 141 4.00 -13.73 8.93
N GLN A 142 4.77 -14.80 8.77
CA GLN A 142 5.06 -15.72 9.86
C GLN A 142 5.84 -15.03 10.97
N GLY A 143 6.89 -14.25 10.63
CA GLY A 143 7.65 -13.47 11.61
C GLY A 143 6.75 -12.50 12.39
N VAL A 144 5.91 -11.74 11.70
CA VAL A 144 4.95 -10.82 12.34
C VAL A 144 3.98 -11.57 13.27
N LYS A 145 3.45 -12.72 12.85
CA LYS A 145 2.56 -13.54 13.66
C LYS A 145 3.22 -14.03 14.95
N ASP A 146 4.49 -14.46 14.86
CA ASP A 146 5.24 -14.95 16.01
C ASP A 146 5.53 -13.79 16.99
N LEU A 147 5.88 -12.60 16.49
CA LEU A 147 6.08 -11.41 17.31
C LEU A 147 4.81 -10.92 18.01
N LYS A 148 3.67 -11.03 17.37
CA LYS A 148 2.36 -10.71 18.00
C LYS A 148 2.07 -11.58 19.22
N THR A 149 2.46 -12.85 19.21
CA THR A 149 2.29 -13.74 20.35
C THR A 149 3.11 -13.29 21.57
N LEU A 150 4.09 -12.42 21.36
CA LEU A 150 4.96 -11.86 22.39
C LEU A 150 4.54 -10.46 22.86
N ASP A 151 3.36 -10.00 22.43
CA ASP A 151 2.84 -8.63 22.70
C ASP A 151 3.83 -7.50 22.31
N SER A 152 4.69 -7.75 21.31
CA SER A 152 5.62 -6.74 20.82
C SER A 152 4.88 -5.67 20.02
N GLY A 153 5.15 -4.40 20.33
CA GLY A 153 4.67 -3.25 19.55
C GLY A 153 5.59 -2.88 18.38
N GLU A 154 6.72 -3.57 18.25
CA GLU A 154 7.74 -3.31 17.24
C GLU A 154 8.30 -4.59 16.62
N ILE A 155 8.88 -4.43 15.44
CA ILE A 155 9.60 -5.44 14.70
C ILE A 155 10.97 -4.87 14.34
N GLN A 156 12.01 -5.66 14.58
CA GLN A 156 13.37 -5.31 14.23
C GLN A 156 13.84 -6.17 13.06
N PHE A 157 14.34 -5.52 12.02
CA PHE A 157 14.98 -6.15 10.88
C PHE A 157 16.49 -6.08 11.07
N ASN A 158 17.13 -7.24 11.08
CA ASN A 158 18.57 -7.36 11.24
C ASN A 158 19.19 -7.97 9.99
N VAL A 159 20.23 -7.33 9.49
CA VAL A 159 21.12 -7.88 8.48
C VAL A 159 22.49 -7.94 9.10
N VAL A 160 23.00 -9.15 9.34
CA VAL A 160 24.32 -9.38 9.97
C VAL A 160 25.04 -10.47 9.21
N ASN A 161 26.26 -10.19 8.76
CA ASN A 161 27.08 -11.11 7.96
C ASN A 161 26.32 -11.71 6.76
N GLY A 162 25.51 -10.91 6.07
CA GLY A 162 24.75 -11.35 4.92
C GLY A 162 23.52 -12.21 5.24
N ASN A 163 23.12 -12.30 6.50
CA ASN A 163 21.91 -13.01 6.92
C ASN A 163 20.84 -12.03 7.37
N PHE A 164 19.60 -12.23 6.89
CA PHE A 164 18.45 -11.47 7.32
C PHE A 164 17.70 -12.20 8.44
N SER A 165 17.32 -11.47 9.48
CA SER A 165 16.48 -12.00 10.54
C SER A 165 15.49 -10.95 11.06
N ILE A 166 14.41 -11.41 11.66
CA ILE A 166 13.34 -10.61 12.26
C ILE A 166 13.33 -10.90 13.76
N THR A 167 13.34 -9.87 14.60
CA THR A 167 13.30 -9.98 16.06
C THR A 167 12.33 -8.96 16.67
N SER A 168 12.04 -9.08 17.97
CA SER A 168 11.14 -8.17 18.71
C SER A 168 11.85 -7.10 19.54
N GLY A 169 13.12 -6.83 19.30
CA GLY A 169 13.92 -5.93 20.14
C GLY A 169 14.61 -6.63 21.32
N ASN A 170 14.96 -5.87 22.38
CA ASN A 170 15.99 -6.28 23.34
C ASN A 170 15.56 -7.33 24.40
N GLU A 171 14.30 -7.52 24.69
CA GLU A 171 13.86 -8.33 25.83
C GLU A 171 13.35 -9.72 25.49
N ILE A 172 12.81 -9.91 24.28
CA ILE A 172 12.26 -11.19 23.84
C ILE A 172 12.71 -11.48 22.40
N GLN A 173 13.50 -12.53 22.24
CA GLN A 173 14.03 -12.91 20.93
C GLN A 173 13.18 -14.01 20.30
N ALA A 174 12.30 -13.66 19.39
CA ALA A 174 11.85 -14.58 18.37
C ALA A 174 12.75 -14.41 17.15
N ASN A 175 13.74 -15.28 17.00
CA ASN A 175 14.61 -15.26 15.83
C ASN A 175 13.92 -16.03 14.70
N TYR A 176 13.55 -15.32 13.66
CA TYR A 176 13.13 -15.92 12.40
C TYR A 176 14.23 -15.68 11.36
N SER A 177 14.96 -16.72 10.99
CA SER A 177 15.93 -16.66 9.91
C SER A 177 15.57 -17.67 8.83
N SER A 178 15.37 -17.19 7.61
CA SER A 178 15.23 -18.04 6.43
C SER A 178 16.21 -17.58 5.38
N ASN A 179 17.29 -18.29 5.24
CA ASN A 179 18.32 -18.01 4.23
C ASN A 179 17.98 -18.63 2.86
N ALA A 180 17.01 -19.55 2.82
CA ALA A 180 16.75 -20.35 1.62
C ALA A 180 15.86 -19.63 0.57
N ASP A 181 15.05 -18.65 1.01
CA ASP A 181 14.02 -18.03 0.19
C ASP A 181 14.11 -16.49 0.17
N ILE A 182 15.26 -15.93 0.55
CA ILE A 182 15.53 -14.50 0.54
C ILE A 182 16.68 -14.22 -0.43
N GLU A 183 16.36 -13.49 -1.50
CA GLU A 183 17.36 -12.98 -2.43
C GLU A 183 17.65 -11.52 -2.11
N GLY A 184 18.91 -11.08 -2.19
CA GLY A 184 19.18 -9.68 -1.93
C GLY A 184 20.63 -9.25 -2.00
N THR A 185 20.83 -7.94 -1.87
CA THR A 185 22.12 -7.29 -1.72
C THR A 185 22.28 -6.85 -0.27
N PHE A 186 23.36 -7.28 0.37
CA PHE A 186 23.65 -7.05 1.78
C PHE A 186 25.03 -6.42 1.90
N ASP A 187 25.14 -5.16 1.46
CA ASP A 187 26.46 -4.50 1.37
C ASP A 187 27.01 -4.11 2.75
N THR A 188 26.14 -4.01 3.76
CA THR A 188 26.51 -3.62 5.13
C THR A 188 25.66 -4.36 6.16
N ASP A 189 26.18 -4.55 7.35
CA ASP A 189 25.38 -4.92 8.51
C ASP A 189 24.43 -3.78 8.86
N SER A 190 23.24 -4.10 9.32
CA SER A 190 22.18 -3.12 9.59
C SER A 190 21.18 -3.64 10.60
N VAL A 191 20.70 -2.71 11.43
CA VAL A 191 19.60 -2.93 12.36
C VAL A 191 18.61 -1.79 12.21
N SER A 192 17.33 -2.10 11.99
CA SER A 192 16.28 -1.09 11.95
C SER A 192 15.01 -1.58 12.60
N ARG A 193 14.33 -0.70 13.33
CA ARG A 193 13.10 -0.99 14.06
C ARG A 193 11.93 -0.27 13.42
N TYR A 194 10.79 -0.96 13.32
CA TYR A 194 9.57 -0.42 12.73
C TYR A 194 8.36 -0.73 13.61
N SER A 195 7.27 0.03 13.44
CA SER A 195 6.00 -0.30 14.06
C SER A 195 5.48 -1.63 13.52
N LEU A 196 5.18 -2.57 14.41
CA LEU A 196 4.60 -3.86 14.02
C LEU A 196 3.25 -3.66 13.33
N GLU A 197 2.44 -2.72 13.81
CA GLU A 197 1.16 -2.36 13.21
C GLU A 197 1.30 -1.93 11.74
N TYR A 198 2.34 -1.14 11.41
CA TYR A 198 2.56 -0.68 10.03
C TYR A 198 3.01 -1.81 9.11
N ILE A 199 3.81 -2.74 9.63
CA ILE A 199 4.18 -3.95 8.89
C ILE A 199 2.94 -4.84 8.67
N GLU A 200 2.05 -4.96 9.63
CA GLU A 200 0.78 -5.69 9.44
C GLU A 200 -0.09 -5.10 8.34
N GLN A 201 -0.10 -3.78 8.20
CA GLN A 201 -0.87 -3.13 7.14
C GLN A 201 -0.30 -3.43 5.76
N LEU A 202 1.02 -3.45 5.58
CA LEU A 202 1.62 -3.83 4.31
C LEU A 202 1.33 -5.31 3.96
N LEU A 203 1.18 -6.19 4.96
CA LEU A 203 0.81 -7.60 4.73
C LEU A 203 -0.58 -7.77 4.12
N LYS A 204 -1.46 -6.77 4.16
CA LYS A 204 -2.74 -6.82 3.44
C LYS A 204 -2.54 -7.00 1.93
N PHE A 205 -1.40 -6.57 1.40
CA PHE A 205 -1.04 -6.70 -0.02
C PHE A 205 -0.58 -8.11 -0.44
N GLU A 206 -0.46 -9.08 0.48
CA GLU A 206 -0.19 -10.48 0.16
C GLU A 206 -1.21 -11.10 -0.82
N LYS A 207 -2.41 -10.53 -0.84
CA LYS A 207 -3.48 -10.93 -1.75
C LYS A 207 -3.25 -10.46 -3.18
N LEU A 208 -2.39 -9.46 -3.38
CA LEU A 208 -2.01 -8.94 -4.69
C LEU A 208 -0.79 -9.66 -5.25
N SER A 209 0.24 -9.83 -4.43
CA SER A 209 1.48 -10.47 -4.82
C SER A 209 2.01 -11.35 -3.69
N LYS A 210 2.57 -12.49 -4.06
CA LYS A 210 3.23 -13.41 -3.10
C LYS A 210 4.67 -12.99 -2.83
N VAL A 211 5.21 -12.07 -3.61
CA VAL A 211 6.57 -11.58 -3.49
C VAL A 211 6.54 -10.12 -3.06
N VAL A 212 7.38 -9.77 -2.11
CA VAL A 212 7.63 -8.40 -1.66
C VAL A 212 9.11 -8.06 -1.87
N GLU A 213 9.36 -6.88 -2.40
CA GLU A 213 10.68 -6.26 -2.38
C GLU A 213 10.75 -5.30 -1.20
N LEU A 214 11.80 -5.40 -0.40
CA LEU A 214 12.09 -4.52 0.74
C LEU A 214 13.45 -3.87 0.55
N LYS A 215 13.55 -2.59 0.91
CA LYS A 215 14.84 -1.89 0.97
C LYS A 215 14.95 -1.17 2.31
N THR A 216 16.13 -1.25 2.92
CA THR A 216 16.38 -0.67 4.23
C THR A 216 17.86 -0.36 4.41
N GLY A 217 18.27 0.04 5.60
CA GLY A 217 19.63 0.30 6.04
C GLY A 217 19.62 0.49 7.55
N ASP A 218 20.77 0.85 8.14
CA ASP A 218 20.90 1.03 9.58
C ASP A 218 20.13 2.29 10.03
N ASP A 219 19.10 2.15 10.87
CA ASP A 219 18.14 3.20 11.26
C ASP A 219 17.49 3.96 10.09
N TYR A 220 17.42 3.34 8.93
CA TYR A 220 16.76 3.90 7.74
C TYR A 220 15.28 3.51 7.65
N PRO A 221 14.49 4.29 6.87
CA PRO A 221 13.14 3.89 6.53
C PRO A 221 13.11 2.54 5.79
N LEU A 222 12.03 1.79 6.02
CA LEU A 222 11.69 0.63 5.21
C LEU A 222 10.94 1.09 3.96
N VAL A 223 11.50 0.85 2.79
CA VAL A 223 10.78 0.96 1.51
C VAL A 223 10.34 -0.44 1.11
N TYR A 224 9.07 -0.58 0.74
CA TYR A 224 8.51 -1.83 0.25
C TYR A 224 7.85 -1.65 -1.10
N SER A 225 7.85 -2.71 -1.90
CA SER A 225 7.07 -2.72 -3.13
C SER A 225 6.40 -4.06 -3.38
N PHE A 226 5.17 -3.97 -3.92
CA PHE A 226 4.39 -5.10 -4.43
C PHE A 226 4.05 -4.81 -5.88
N LYS A 227 4.24 -5.81 -6.73
CA LYS A 227 3.98 -5.68 -8.16
C LYS A 227 3.18 -6.86 -8.66
N THR A 228 2.15 -6.57 -9.40
CA THR A 228 1.32 -7.55 -10.10
C THR A 228 0.87 -6.97 -11.44
N ASP A 229 0.12 -7.74 -12.21
CA ASP A 229 -0.38 -7.30 -13.51
C ASP A 229 -1.30 -6.07 -13.40
N GLY A 230 -0.83 -4.95 -13.92
CA GLY A 230 -1.54 -3.69 -13.98
C GLY A 230 -1.50 -2.82 -12.72
N ILE A 231 -0.89 -3.25 -11.61
CA ILE A 231 -0.72 -2.42 -10.41
C ILE A 231 0.67 -2.58 -9.81
N GLU A 232 1.30 -1.46 -9.46
CA GLU A 232 2.52 -1.40 -8.65
C GLU A 232 2.25 -0.54 -7.41
N ILE A 233 2.48 -1.11 -6.22
CA ILE A 233 2.35 -0.42 -4.94
C ILE A 233 3.73 -0.23 -4.36
N LYS A 234 4.03 0.98 -3.91
CA LYS A 234 5.25 1.33 -3.18
C LYS A 234 4.89 2.03 -1.89
N GLY A 235 5.62 1.75 -0.84
CA GLY A 235 5.44 2.47 0.41
C GLY A 235 6.74 2.65 1.17
N LEU A 236 6.68 3.54 2.15
CA LEU A 236 7.76 3.84 3.06
C LEU A 236 7.21 3.90 4.48
N ILE A 237 7.92 3.28 5.41
CA ILE A 237 7.65 3.30 6.84
C ILE A 237 8.87 3.89 7.54
N ALA A 238 8.68 4.95 8.32
CA ALA A 238 9.75 5.55 9.11
C ALA A 238 10.27 4.59 10.19
N PRO A 239 11.58 4.57 10.48
CA PRO A 239 12.12 3.77 11.56
C PRO A 239 11.70 4.32 12.92
N ARG A 240 11.72 3.46 13.93
CA ARG A 240 11.71 3.87 15.33
C ARG A 240 13.15 4.09 15.77
N ILE A 241 13.48 5.31 16.11
CA ILE A 241 14.83 5.68 16.61
C ILE A 241 14.77 5.76 18.13
N GLU A 242 15.68 5.09 18.83
CA GLU A 242 15.84 5.31 20.27
C GLU A 242 16.46 6.71 20.48
N VAL A 243 15.76 7.53 21.26
CA VAL A 243 16.33 8.77 21.77
C VAL A 243 17.07 8.39 23.06
N GLU A 244 18.40 8.40 23.01
CA GLU A 244 19.19 8.31 24.25
C GLU A 244 18.90 9.56 25.09
N ASP A 245 18.33 9.36 26.29
CA ASP A 245 18.11 10.40 27.30
C ASP A 245 19.43 10.78 28.02
#